data_f57d397cac4e553b7e0e439ad7499c32
#
_entry.id   f57d397cac4e553b7e0e439ad7499c32
#
_cell.length_a   1.000
_cell.length_b   1.000
_cell.length_c   1.000
_cell.angle_alpha   90.00
_cell.angle_beta   90.00
_cell.angle_gamma   90.00
#
_symmetry.space_group_name_H-M   'P 1'
#
loop_
_entity.id
_entity.type
_entity.pdbx_description
1 polymer ?
#
loop_
_entity_poly.entity_id
_entity_poly.type
_entity_poly.pdbx_seq_one_letter_code
_entity_poly.pdbx_strand_id
1 'polypeptide(L)' 'MDLKDIELQICPHCGGDGILEDENGWGCYVTCMDCGAHTAQVDYHTPDERMDAAKRAATLWNIGKVVSSHPGE' A
#
# COMPACT_ATOMS: atom_id res chain seq x y z
N MET A 1 -11.33 8.88 -11.59
CA MET A 1 -9.93 8.59 -11.26
C MET A 1 -9.82 7.13 -10.86
N ASP A 2 -8.82 6.45 -11.37
CA ASP A 2 -8.61 5.03 -11.13
C ASP A 2 -7.49 4.85 -10.11
N LEU A 3 -7.49 3.72 -9.42
CA LEU A 3 -6.40 3.37 -8.49
C LEU A 3 -5.06 3.32 -9.21
N LYS A 4 -5.05 3.03 -10.50
CA LYS A 4 -3.84 2.99 -11.31
C LYS A 4 -3.16 4.35 -11.45
N ASP A 5 -3.89 5.43 -11.20
CA ASP A 5 -3.35 6.78 -11.31
C ASP A 5 -2.59 7.22 -10.07
N ILE A 6 -2.60 6.41 -9.02
CA ILE A 6 -1.87 6.71 -7.79
C ILE A 6 -0.41 6.33 -8.00
N GLU A 7 0.49 7.30 -7.83
CA GLU A 7 1.92 7.07 -7.97
C GLU A 7 2.49 6.41 -6.73
N LEU A 8 3.32 5.38 -6.95
CA LEU A 8 4.02 4.69 -5.88
C LEU A 8 5.52 4.80 -6.14
N GLN A 9 6.28 5.15 -5.10
CA GLN A 9 7.73 5.15 -5.16
C GLN A 9 8.25 3.72 -5.16
N ILE A 10 9.54 3.56 -5.40
CA ILE A 10 10.17 2.25 -5.27
C ILE A 10 10.13 1.82 -3.79
N CYS A 11 10.24 0.50 -3.58
CA CYS A 11 10.25 -0.05 -2.23
C CYS A 11 11.41 0.54 -1.42
N PRO A 12 11.14 1.07 -0.21
CA PRO A 12 12.21 1.65 0.62
C PRO A 12 13.17 0.60 1.17
N HIS A 13 12.84 -0.68 1.10
CA HIS A 13 13.70 -1.75 1.59
C HIS A 13 14.56 -2.37 0.51
N CYS A 14 13.98 -2.71 -0.64
CA CYS A 14 14.72 -3.44 -1.68
C CYS A 14 14.78 -2.73 -3.02
N GLY A 15 14.05 -1.64 -3.18
CA GLY A 15 14.01 -0.92 -4.45
C GLY A 15 13.11 -1.55 -5.50
N GLY A 16 12.34 -2.57 -5.14
CA GLY A 16 11.39 -3.19 -6.06
C GLY A 16 10.14 -2.36 -6.25
N ASP A 17 9.23 -2.87 -7.05
CA ASP A 17 7.96 -2.19 -7.33
C ASP A 17 6.92 -2.51 -6.29
N GLY A 18 6.20 -1.47 -5.84
CA GLY A 18 5.07 -1.65 -4.96
C GLY A 18 3.78 -1.78 -5.76
N ILE A 19 2.82 -2.52 -5.23
CA ILE A 19 1.49 -2.60 -5.82
C ILE A 19 0.45 -2.27 -4.76
N LEU A 20 -0.61 -1.64 -5.21
CA LEU A 20 -1.74 -1.31 -4.36
C LEU A 20 -2.74 -2.46 -4.38
N GLU A 21 -3.04 -2.98 -3.20
CA GLU A 21 -4.00 -4.08 -3.05
C GLU A 21 -5.25 -3.59 -2.33
N ASP A 22 -6.39 -4.15 -2.71
CA ASP A 22 -7.67 -3.88 -2.08
C ASP A 22 -8.16 -5.20 -1.47
N GLU A 23 -8.15 -5.28 -0.16
CA GLU A 23 -8.51 -6.52 0.53
C GLU A 23 -10.00 -6.62 0.75
N ASN A 24 -10.63 -7.53 0.00
CA ASN A 24 -12.06 -7.87 0.12
C ASN A 24 -13.01 -6.67 0.01
N GLY A 25 -12.55 -5.58 -0.59
CA GLY A 25 -13.40 -4.42 -0.80
C GLY A 25 -13.62 -3.55 0.43
N TRP A 26 -12.78 -3.68 1.45
CA TRP A 26 -12.95 -2.86 2.65
C TRP A 26 -11.65 -2.36 3.27
N GLY A 27 -10.53 -2.58 2.61
CA GLY A 27 -9.25 -2.06 3.08
C GLY A 27 -8.24 -2.04 1.96
N CYS A 28 -7.33 -1.06 2.00
CA CYS A 28 -6.28 -0.90 1.00
C CYS A 28 -4.92 -0.90 1.67
N TYR A 29 -3.93 -1.44 1.00
CA TYR A 29 -2.54 -1.38 1.44
C TYR A 29 -1.63 -1.49 0.22
N VAL A 30 -0.38 -1.10 0.38
CA VAL A 30 0.62 -1.25 -0.68
C VAL A 30 1.63 -2.31 -0.22
N THR A 31 1.99 -3.19 -1.12
CA THR A 31 2.94 -4.26 -0.82
C THR A 31 4.01 -4.34 -1.90
N CYS A 32 5.19 -4.80 -1.51
CA CYS A 32 6.28 -5.06 -2.45
C CYS A 32 6.24 -6.52 -2.86
N MET A 33 6.31 -6.76 -4.18
CA MET A 33 6.30 -8.13 -4.70
C MET A 33 7.63 -8.84 -4.50
N ASP A 34 8.71 -8.09 -4.27
CA ASP A 34 10.04 -8.69 -4.19
C ASP A 34 10.44 -9.08 -2.77
N CYS A 35 10.24 -8.18 -1.81
CA CYS A 35 10.70 -8.43 -0.44
C CYS A 35 9.56 -8.64 0.56
N GLY A 36 8.32 -8.40 0.16
CA GLY A 36 7.17 -8.58 1.04
C GLY A 36 6.90 -7.43 2.00
N ALA A 37 7.65 -6.33 1.90
CA ALA A 37 7.36 -5.15 2.71
C ALA A 37 5.97 -4.61 2.34
N HIS A 38 5.25 -4.11 3.33
CA HIS A 38 3.90 -3.60 3.09
C HIS A 38 3.56 -2.49 4.08
N THR A 39 2.59 -1.66 3.69
CA THR A 39 2.07 -0.62 4.57
C THR A 39 1.01 -1.20 5.51
N ALA A 40 0.64 -0.41 6.52
CA ALA A 40 -0.53 -0.73 7.30
C ALA A 40 -1.77 -0.68 6.41
N GLN A 41 -2.77 -1.49 6.72
CA GLN A 41 -4.02 -1.51 5.99
C GLN A 41 -4.86 -0.28 6.37
N VAL A 42 -5.37 0.40 5.37
CA VAL A 42 -6.26 1.55 5.57
C VAL A 42 -7.69 1.10 5.26
N ASP A 43 -8.51 1.04 6.29
CA ASP A 43 -9.89 0.56 6.15
C ASP A 43 -10.78 1.63 5.55
N TYR A 44 -11.82 1.19 4.84
CA TYR A 44 -12.87 2.07 4.36
C TYR A 44 -14.22 1.36 4.51
N HIS A 45 -15.29 2.14 4.62
CA HIS A 45 -16.61 1.60 4.89
C HIS A 45 -17.58 1.75 3.71
N THR A 46 -17.29 2.65 2.80
CA THR A 46 -18.12 2.86 1.62
C THR A 46 -17.25 2.86 0.37
N PRO A 47 -17.82 2.52 -0.80
CA PRO A 47 -17.06 2.57 -2.05
C PRO A 47 -16.48 3.95 -2.36
N ASP A 48 -17.13 5.02 -1.88
CA ASP A 48 -16.64 6.38 -2.08
C ASP A 48 -15.35 6.64 -1.32
N GLU A 49 -15.14 5.96 -0.21
CA GLU A 49 -13.94 6.12 0.61
C GLU A 49 -12.76 5.30 0.10
N ARG A 50 -13.01 4.40 -0.85
CA ARG A 50 -11.96 3.51 -1.37
C ARG A 50 -10.78 4.27 -1.94
N MET A 51 -11.04 5.29 -2.75
CA MET A 51 -9.97 6.08 -3.37
C MET A 51 -9.17 6.83 -2.30
N ASP A 52 -9.84 7.35 -1.29
CA ASP A 52 -9.17 8.04 -0.20
C ASP A 52 -8.29 7.08 0.60
N ALA A 53 -8.80 5.89 0.89
CA ALA A 53 -8.01 4.86 1.58
C ALA A 53 -6.78 4.46 0.75
N ALA A 54 -6.95 4.30 -0.56
CA ALA A 54 -5.85 3.96 -1.46
C ALA A 54 -4.78 5.05 -1.45
N LYS A 55 -5.19 6.31 -1.46
CA LYS A 55 -4.25 7.43 -1.42
C LYS A 55 -3.49 7.47 -0.10
N ARG A 56 -4.15 7.16 1.00
CA ARG A 56 -3.50 7.11 2.31
C ARG A 56 -2.48 5.98 2.37
N ALA A 57 -2.83 4.80 1.85
CA ALA A 57 -1.90 3.69 1.80
C ALA A 57 -0.69 4.04 0.93
N ALA A 58 -0.93 4.67 -0.22
CA ALA A 58 0.15 5.11 -1.10
C ALA A 58 1.06 6.13 -0.40
N THR A 59 0.48 7.05 0.38
CA THR A 59 1.26 8.02 1.14
C THR A 59 2.17 7.32 2.14
N LEU A 60 1.65 6.34 2.87
CA LEU A 60 2.45 5.58 3.82
C LEU A 60 3.62 4.89 3.11
N TRP A 61 3.37 4.32 1.95
CA TRP A 61 4.41 3.68 1.15
C TRP A 61 5.47 4.70 0.72
N ASN A 62 5.02 5.83 0.19
CA ASN A 62 5.92 6.84 -0.38
C ASN A 62 6.79 7.53 0.64
N ILE A 63 6.35 7.61 1.89
CA ILE A 63 7.16 8.18 2.97
C ILE A 63 7.98 7.13 3.72
N GLY A 64 7.93 5.87 3.26
CA GLY A 64 8.73 4.80 3.82
C GLY A 64 8.15 4.14 5.07
N LYS A 65 6.91 4.38 5.39
CA LYS A 65 6.27 3.76 6.56
C LYS A 65 5.73 2.39 6.19
N VAL A 66 6.64 1.45 6.02
CA VAL A 66 6.31 0.07 5.68
C VAL A 66 6.92 -0.87 6.70
N VAL A 67 6.35 -2.06 6.80
CA VAL A 67 6.87 -3.12 7.66
C VAL A 67 7.25 -4.31 6.81
N SER A 68 8.25 -5.06 7.26
CA SER A 68 8.68 -6.27 6.58
C SER A 68 7.77 -7.43 6.99
N SER A 69 7.52 -8.34 6.04
CA SER A 69 6.79 -9.56 6.34
C SER A 69 7.68 -10.62 6.99
N HIS A 70 8.93 -10.27 7.32
CA HIS A 70 9.86 -11.17 7.98
C HIS A 70 10.04 -10.74 9.44
N PRO A 71 9.11 -11.10 10.31
CA PRO A 71 9.20 -10.73 11.72
C PRO A 71 10.44 -11.34 12.36
N GLY A 72 11.08 -10.58 13.21
CA GLY A 72 12.29 -11.05 13.89
C GLY A 72 13.58 -10.75 13.15
N GLU A 73 13.47 -10.14 12.00
CA GLU A 73 14.61 -9.72 11.20
C GLU A 73 15.19 -8.40 11.69
#